data_c5edb7e4bfe1c63699dc7af5c7221700
#
_entry.id   c5edb7e4bfe1c63699dc7af5c7221700
#
_cell.length_a   1.000
_cell.length_b   1.000
_cell.length_c   1.000
_cell.angle_alpha   90.00
_cell.angle_beta   90.00
_cell.angle_gamma   90.00
#
_symmetry.space_group_name_H-M   'P 1'
#
loop_
_entity.id
_entity.type
_entity.pdbx_description
1 polymer ?
#
loop_
_entity_poly.entity_id
_entity_poly.type
_entity_poly.pdbx_seq_one_letter_code
_entity_poly.pdbx_strand_id
1 'polypeptide(L)'
;RMPALTAEGQQLQAARRGGGQANGPFFTMEDFSYYDRCITRGVTGSIMPSLYGDAMRIVQSPTEVAISYEMLHDTRIIPLDSRPAADPAVRQFMGSSVGHWEGDTLVVETTNFTDRLSIGRFAHSEDLVLTERLTRIDPDMINYVVTVQDPKTFEEPWSFRLTLTTQPEYEVLEYSCHEGNFFVANALRAEMRYQESVAEALANGEPVPERTTGGGGFLEIYQAPSSDEAVDINSGD
;
A
#
# COMPACT_ATOMS: atom_id res chain seq x y z
N ARG A 1 -9.99 -12.29 13.15
CA ARG A 1 -9.94 -13.16 11.95
C ARG A 1 -10.68 -12.42 10.83
N MET A 2 -10.11 -12.34 9.64
CA MET A 2 -10.83 -11.77 8.50
C MET A 2 -11.94 -12.72 8.07
N PRO A 3 -13.12 -12.22 7.66
CA PRO A 3 -14.22 -13.03 7.16
C PRO A 3 -13.89 -13.69 5.82
N ALA A 4 -14.75 -14.61 5.39
CA ALA A 4 -14.67 -15.19 4.07
C ALA A 4 -15.02 -14.14 2.99
N LEU A 5 -14.50 -14.35 1.78
CA LEU A 5 -14.87 -13.56 0.62
C LEU A 5 -16.19 -14.07 0.04
N THR A 6 -17.04 -13.16 -0.37
CA THR A 6 -18.21 -13.47 -1.19
C THR A 6 -17.79 -14.07 -2.55
N ALA A 7 -18.73 -14.59 -3.32
CA ALA A 7 -18.46 -15.04 -4.68
C ALA A 7 -17.96 -13.89 -5.59
N GLU A 8 -18.52 -12.70 -5.43
CA GLU A 8 -18.08 -11.48 -6.13
C GLU A 8 -16.69 -11.05 -5.67
N GLY A 9 -16.42 -11.07 -4.36
CA GLY A 9 -15.11 -10.79 -3.78
C GLY A 9 -14.01 -11.74 -4.29
N GLN A 10 -14.33 -13.01 -4.48
CA GLN A 10 -13.40 -13.97 -5.09
C GLN A 10 -13.10 -13.63 -6.56
N GLN A 11 -14.09 -13.19 -7.31
CA GLN A 11 -13.91 -12.75 -8.70
C GLN A 11 -13.08 -11.46 -8.76
N LEU A 12 -13.37 -10.47 -7.93
CA LEU A 12 -12.56 -9.24 -7.82
C LEU A 12 -11.09 -9.57 -7.47
N GLN A 13 -10.89 -10.47 -6.52
CA GLN A 13 -9.54 -10.92 -6.14
C GLN A 13 -8.81 -11.61 -7.30
N ALA A 14 -9.50 -12.45 -8.06
CA ALA A 14 -8.92 -13.16 -9.21
C ALA A 14 -8.65 -12.23 -10.41
N ALA A 15 -9.51 -11.23 -10.63
CA ALA A 15 -9.37 -10.26 -11.73
C ALA A 15 -8.28 -9.21 -11.45
N ARG A 16 -7.82 -9.09 -10.22
CA ARG A 16 -6.89 -8.04 -9.81
C ARG A 16 -5.53 -8.20 -10.48
N ARG A 17 -5.13 -7.19 -11.25
CA ARG A 17 -3.76 -7.03 -11.77
C ARG A 17 -2.96 -6.11 -10.83
N GLY A 18 -1.64 -6.31 -10.81
CA GLY A 18 -0.73 -5.44 -10.04
C GLY A 18 -0.88 -5.51 -8.52
N GLY A 19 -1.54 -6.53 -8.01
CA GLY A 19 -1.85 -6.67 -6.59
C GLY A 19 -0.99 -7.67 -5.82
N GLY A 20 0.32 -7.70 -6.03
CA GLY A 20 1.19 -8.54 -5.22
C GLY A 20 1.68 -9.80 -5.90
N GLN A 21 1.80 -9.81 -7.22
CA GLN A 21 2.68 -10.77 -7.88
C GLN A 21 4.12 -10.27 -7.73
N ALA A 22 4.69 -10.48 -6.55
CA ALA A 22 6.08 -10.13 -6.28
C ALA A 22 7.07 -10.74 -7.30
N ASN A 23 6.63 -11.75 -8.04
CA ASN A 23 7.49 -12.58 -8.88
C ASN A 23 7.22 -12.45 -10.39
N GLY A 24 6.37 -11.50 -10.82
CA GLY A 24 6.03 -11.34 -12.24
C GLY A 24 5.17 -12.49 -12.83
N PRO A 25 5.09 -12.62 -14.14
CA PRO A 25 5.75 -11.78 -15.15
C PRO A 25 5.19 -10.35 -15.23
N PHE A 26 6.05 -9.39 -15.55
CA PHE A 26 5.70 -7.96 -15.66
C PHE A 26 5.81 -7.53 -17.14
N PHE A 27 4.71 -7.54 -17.84
CA PHE A 27 4.66 -7.17 -19.27
C PHE A 27 4.40 -5.68 -19.47
N THR A 28 3.61 -5.09 -18.57
CA THR A 28 3.15 -3.71 -18.67
C THR A 28 3.19 -3.02 -17.31
N MET A 29 2.99 -1.71 -17.30
CA MET A 29 2.91 -0.93 -16.06
C MET A 29 1.73 -1.35 -15.16
N GLU A 30 0.66 -1.90 -15.74
CA GLU A 30 -0.53 -2.35 -15.02
C GLU A 30 -0.29 -3.63 -14.20
N ASP A 31 0.81 -4.35 -14.47
CA ASP A 31 1.18 -5.54 -13.71
C ASP A 31 1.82 -5.18 -12.35
N PHE A 32 2.22 -3.92 -12.17
CA PHE A 32 2.74 -3.40 -10.91
C PHE A 32 1.63 -2.79 -10.05
N SER A 33 1.79 -2.89 -8.74
CA SER A 33 0.87 -2.23 -7.81
C SER A 33 0.95 -0.71 -7.91
N TYR A 34 -0.08 -0.02 -7.43
CA TYR A 34 -0.07 1.45 -7.35
C TYR A 34 1.05 1.97 -6.44
N TYR A 35 1.44 1.17 -5.43
CA TYR A 35 2.58 1.46 -4.58
C TYR A 35 3.90 1.34 -5.35
N ASP A 36 4.13 0.24 -6.08
CA ASP A 36 5.35 0.05 -6.88
C ASP A 36 5.53 1.15 -7.92
N ARG A 37 4.43 1.71 -8.42
CA ARG A 37 4.42 2.84 -9.36
C ARG A 37 4.47 4.21 -8.69
N CYS A 38 4.69 4.27 -7.40
CA CYS A 38 4.74 5.51 -6.62
C CYS A 38 3.46 6.37 -6.73
N ILE A 39 2.28 5.76 -6.80
CA ILE A 39 1.02 6.48 -6.93
C ILE A 39 0.38 6.68 -5.56
N THR A 40 0.04 5.60 -4.86
CA THR A 40 -0.56 5.63 -3.53
C THR A 40 -0.58 4.24 -2.90
N ARG A 41 -0.68 4.19 -1.57
CA ARG A 41 -0.99 2.97 -0.81
C ARG A 41 -2.48 2.90 -0.41
N GLY A 42 -3.21 3.98 -0.61
CA GLY A 42 -4.56 4.13 -0.08
C GLY A 42 -4.58 4.25 1.46
N VAL A 43 -5.76 4.45 2.02
CA VAL A 43 -5.92 4.65 3.47
C VAL A 43 -5.39 3.44 4.26
N THR A 44 -5.88 2.25 3.95
CA THR A 44 -5.52 1.04 4.68
C THR A 44 -4.06 0.63 4.49
N GLY A 45 -3.51 0.81 3.28
CA GLY A 45 -2.11 0.53 3.01
C GLY A 45 -1.16 1.48 3.73
N SER A 46 -1.59 2.73 3.98
CA SER A 46 -0.79 3.75 4.66
C SER A 46 -0.81 3.63 6.19
N ILE A 47 -1.75 2.87 6.75
CA ILE A 47 -1.86 2.67 8.22
C ILE A 47 -1.50 1.27 8.67
N MET A 48 -1.56 0.28 7.77
CA MET A 48 -1.14 -1.09 8.11
C MET A 48 0.38 -1.15 8.27
N PRO A 49 0.88 -1.88 9.27
CA PRO A 49 2.31 -2.02 9.50
C PRO A 49 3.04 -2.49 8.25
N SER A 50 4.13 -1.83 7.92
CA SER A 50 5.05 -2.19 6.85
C SER A 50 6.48 -2.30 7.37
N LEU A 51 7.43 -2.57 6.50
CA LEU A 51 8.84 -2.70 6.90
C LEU A 51 9.50 -1.34 7.22
N TYR A 52 8.94 -0.25 6.68
CA TYR A 52 9.46 1.12 6.86
C TYR A 52 8.41 2.15 6.39
N GLY A 53 8.61 3.42 6.76
CA GLY A 53 7.80 4.55 6.28
C GLY A 53 6.36 4.56 6.84
N ASP A 54 6.17 4.06 8.06
CA ASP A 54 4.86 4.00 8.72
C ASP A 54 4.54 5.23 9.56
N ALA A 55 5.43 6.23 9.55
CA ALA A 55 5.20 7.46 10.29
C ALA A 55 4.06 8.27 9.66
N MET A 56 3.33 8.94 10.52
CA MET A 56 2.28 9.86 10.10
C MET A 56 2.27 11.10 10.99
N ARG A 57 1.83 12.21 10.42
CA ARG A 57 1.59 13.45 11.14
C ARG A 57 0.10 13.74 11.16
N ILE A 58 -0.45 13.93 12.35
CA ILE A 58 -1.84 14.32 12.54
C ILE A 58 -1.87 15.78 12.99
N VAL A 59 -2.54 16.62 12.22
CA VAL A 59 -2.72 18.04 12.51
C VAL A 59 -4.20 18.34 12.64
N GLN A 60 -4.59 19.01 13.71
CA GLN A 60 -5.97 19.33 14.02
C GLN A 60 -6.22 20.83 14.00
N SER A 61 -7.31 21.23 13.39
CA SER A 61 -7.92 22.56 13.47
C SER A 61 -9.32 22.47 14.07
N PRO A 62 -10.01 23.58 14.34
CA PRO A 62 -11.40 23.54 14.80
C PRO A 62 -12.38 22.88 13.80
N THR A 63 -12.06 22.86 12.52
CA THR A 63 -12.98 22.43 11.45
C THR A 63 -12.49 21.22 10.66
N GLU A 64 -11.24 20.84 10.83
CA GLU A 64 -10.63 19.79 10.01
C GLU A 64 -9.52 19.06 10.78
N VAL A 65 -9.31 17.79 10.44
CA VAL A 65 -8.12 17.03 10.80
C VAL A 65 -7.40 16.65 9.52
N ALA A 66 -6.10 16.92 9.45
CA ALA A 66 -5.23 16.47 8.38
C ALA A 66 -4.36 15.30 8.87
N ILE A 67 -4.33 14.20 8.11
CA ILE A 67 -3.44 13.06 8.35
C ILE A 67 -2.51 12.94 7.15
N SER A 68 -1.23 13.24 7.36
CA SER A 68 -0.18 13.10 6.35
C SER A 68 0.65 11.86 6.65
N TYR A 69 0.79 10.99 5.66
CA TYR A 69 1.58 9.78 5.74
C TYR A 69 2.97 10.00 5.16
N GLU A 70 4.00 9.45 5.79
CA GLU A 70 5.37 9.60 5.33
C GLU A 70 5.57 8.99 3.95
N MET A 71 5.12 7.75 3.78
CA MET A 71 5.27 7.05 2.52
C MET A 71 4.30 7.60 1.46
N LEU A 72 4.86 7.96 0.29
CA LEU A 72 4.17 8.55 -0.86
C LEU A 72 3.53 9.91 -0.60
N HIS A 73 3.71 10.51 0.58
CA HIS A 73 3.23 11.85 0.95
C HIS A 73 1.72 12.04 0.83
N ASP A 74 0.95 10.94 0.82
CA ASP A 74 -0.51 11.03 0.81
C ASP A 74 -0.99 11.81 2.03
N THR A 75 -1.89 12.76 1.81
CA THR A 75 -2.49 13.55 2.88
C THR A 75 -4.00 13.55 2.75
N ARG A 76 -4.68 13.16 3.82
CA ARG A 76 -6.14 13.24 3.92
C ARG A 76 -6.55 14.47 4.71
N ILE A 77 -7.51 15.21 4.18
CA ILE A 77 -8.22 16.24 4.93
C ILE A 77 -9.58 15.68 5.32
N ILE A 78 -9.88 15.70 6.59
CA ILE A 78 -11.10 15.17 7.20
C ILE A 78 -11.90 16.35 7.74
N PRO A 79 -12.93 16.82 7.03
CA PRO A 79 -13.80 17.86 7.52
C PRO A 79 -14.59 17.40 8.76
N LEU A 80 -14.78 18.31 9.71
CA LEU A 80 -15.53 18.10 10.96
C LEU A 80 -16.83 18.94 11.01
N ASP A 81 -17.10 19.71 9.97
CA ASP A 81 -18.17 20.72 9.91
C ASP A 81 -19.51 20.20 9.35
N SER A 82 -19.71 18.88 9.38
CA SER A 82 -20.93 18.23 8.88
C SER A 82 -21.22 18.43 7.39
N ARG A 83 -20.23 18.87 6.61
CA ARG A 83 -20.40 18.89 5.14
C ARG A 83 -20.59 17.48 4.63
N PRO A 84 -21.40 17.27 3.58
CA PRO A 84 -21.59 15.94 3.01
C PRO A 84 -20.27 15.45 2.39
N ALA A 85 -20.12 14.12 2.34
CA ALA A 85 -19.08 13.50 1.52
C ALA A 85 -19.19 13.98 0.06
N ALA A 86 -18.13 13.80 -0.72
CA ALA A 86 -18.14 14.10 -2.14
C ALA A 86 -19.27 13.33 -2.88
N ASP A 87 -19.70 13.87 -4.03
CA ASP A 87 -20.68 13.18 -4.87
C ASP A 87 -20.24 11.71 -5.11
N PRO A 88 -21.15 10.72 -4.96
CA PRO A 88 -20.82 9.31 -5.18
C PRO A 88 -20.22 8.99 -6.55
N ALA A 89 -20.42 9.84 -7.55
CA ALA A 89 -19.78 9.69 -8.86
C ALA A 89 -18.28 10.05 -8.86
N VAL A 90 -17.80 10.75 -7.82
CA VAL A 90 -16.39 11.12 -7.67
C VAL A 90 -15.67 10.06 -6.85
N ARG A 91 -14.99 9.13 -7.53
CA ARG A 91 -14.21 8.06 -6.90
C ARG A 91 -12.75 8.44 -6.80
N GLN A 92 -12.14 8.16 -5.65
CA GLN A 92 -10.76 8.51 -5.36
C GLN A 92 -10.01 7.32 -4.72
N PHE A 93 -8.70 7.27 -4.85
CA PHE A 93 -7.88 6.25 -4.21
C PHE A 93 -7.94 6.31 -2.67
N MET A 94 -7.94 7.54 -2.12
CA MET A 94 -8.04 7.76 -0.67
C MET A 94 -9.49 7.90 -0.21
N GLY A 95 -10.47 7.78 -1.10
CA GLY A 95 -11.88 8.00 -0.81
C GLY A 95 -12.20 9.44 -0.44
N SER A 96 -13.41 9.65 0.07
CA SER A 96 -13.89 10.92 0.62
C SER A 96 -14.19 10.72 2.10
N SER A 97 -13.46 11.42 2.96
CA SER A 97 -13.56 11.30 4.41
C SER A 97 -14.40 12.43 5.00
N VAL A 98 -15.24 12.11 5.97
CA VAL A 98 -15.89 13.07 6.86
C VAL A 98 -15.73 12.60 8.30
N GLY A 99 -15.63 13.51 9.25
CA GLY A 99 -15.38 13.17 10.65
C GLY A 99 -16.28 13.93 11.60
N HIS A 100 -16.42 13.37 12.79
CA HIS A 100 -17.08 14.02 13.93
C HIS A 100 -16.49 13.51 15.25
N TRP A 101 -16.76 14.24 16.33
CA TRP A 101 -16.33 13.83 17.66
C TRP A 101 -17.44 13.10 18.42
N GLU A 102 -17.11 11.97 19.00
CA GLU A 102 -17.90 11.27 20.01
C GLU A 102 -17.13 11.27 21.34
N GLY A 103 -17.38 12.27 22.16
CA GLY A 103 -16.56 12.49 23.37
C GLY A 103 -15.09 12.74 22.95
N ASP A 104 -14.18 11.90 23.46
CA ASP A 104 -12.74 11.99 23.18
C ASP A 104 -12.30 11.14 21.97
N THR A 105 -13.24 10.63 21.20
CA THR A 105 -13.00 9.79 20.03
C THR A 105 -13.32 10.55 18.74
N LEU A 106 -12.34 10.69 17.87
CA LEU A 106 -12.58 11.11 16.49
C LEU A 106 -13.10 9.90 15.71
N VAL A 107 -14.30 10.03 15.16
CA VAL A 107 -14.90 9.05 14.25
C VAL A 107 -14.81 9.59 12.85
N VAL A 108 -14.25 8.79 11.94
CA VAL A 108 -14.10 9.14 10.52
C VAL A 108 -14.80 8.09 9.69
N GLU A 109 -15.68 8.51 8.80
CA GLU A 109 -16.25 7.67 7.76
C GLU A 109 -15.62 8.04 6.41
N THR A 110 -15.14 7.04 5.70
CA THR A 110 -14.55 7.21 4.37
C THR A 110 -15.25 6.31 3.36
N THR A 111 -15.76 6.94 2.31
CA THR A 111 -16.50 6.30 1.21
C THR A 111 -15.90 6.71 -0.13
N ASN A 112 -16.56 6.41 -1.23
CA ASN A 112 -16.19 6.85 -2.58
C ASN A 112 -14.80 6.38 -3.02
N PHE A 113 -14.43 5.17 -2.64
CA PHE A 113 -13.21 4.53 -3.11
C PHE A 113 -13.33 4.07 -4.57
N THR A 114 -12.22 4.04 -5.28
CA THR A 114 -12.09 3.22 -6.49
C THR A 114 -11.93 1.75 -6.07
N ASP A 115 -12.17 0.81 -6.96
CA ASP A 115 -11.92 -0.63 -6.76
C ASP A 115 -10.47 -1.06 -7.04
N ARG A 116 -9.56 -0.09 -7.22
CA ARG A 116 -8.21 -0.32 -7.76
C ARG A 116 -7.15 -0.63 -6.71
N LEU A 117 -7.42 -0.36 -5.45
CA LEU A 117 -6.50 -0.63 -4.35
C LEU A 117 -6.84 -1.93 -3.62
N SER A 118 -6.23 -2.12 -2.47
CA SER A 118 -6.43 -3.29 -1.65
C SER A 118 -6.36 -2.98 -0.17
N ILE A 119 -6.99 -3.83 0.61
CA ILE A 119 -6.85 -3.88 2.06
C ILE A 119 -5.89 -5.03 2.38
N GLY A 120 -4.63 -4.70 2.65
CA GLY A 120 -3.58 -5.71 2.70
C GLY A 120 -3.48 -6.45 1.37
N ARG A 121 -3.67 -7.76 1.37
CA ARG A 121 -3.64 -8.61 0.17
C ARG A 121 -5.01 -8.80 -0.52
N PHE A 122 -6.08 -8.22 0.01
CA PHE A 122 -7.43 -8.44 -0.49
C PHE A 122 -7.89 -7.27 -1.37
N ALA A 123 -8.48 -7.58 -2.52
CA ALA A 123 -9.21 -6.60 -3.30
C ALA A 123 -10.38 -6.04 -2.48
N HIS A 124 -10.89 -4.90 -2.87
CA HIS A 124 -12.15 -4.35 -2.38
C HIS A 124 -12.96 -3.78 -3.53
N SER A 125 -14.24 -3.61 -3.33
CA SER A 125 -15.15 -3.01 -4.32
C SER A 125 -15.25 -1.49 -4.11
N GLU A 126 -15.98 -0.84 -5.01
CA GLU A 126 -16.34 0.58 -4.87
C GLU A 126 -17.35 0.85 -3.74
N ASP A 127 -17.98 -0.20 -3.20
CA ASP A 127 -18.92 -0.10 -2.08
C ASP A 127 -18.21 -0.14 -0.72
N LEU A 128 -16.87 -0.12 -0.72
CA LEU A 128 -16.07 -0.05 0.49
C LEU A 128 -16.43 1.18 1.33
N VAL A 129 -16.73 0.94 2.58
CA VAL A 129 -16.84 1.95 3.63
C VAL A 129 -15.82 1.62 4.73
N LEU A 130 -15.02 2.59 5.10
CA LEU A 130 -14.15 2.52 6.27
C LEU A 130 -14.73 3.39 7.38
N THR A 131 -14.90 2.82 8.57
CA THR A 131 -15.18 3.56 9.78
C THR A 131 -13.96 3.49 10.68
N GLU A 132 -13.38 4.63 10.97
CA GLU A 132 -12.15 4.77 11.74
C GLU A 132 -12.47 5.44 13.07
N ARG A 133 -11.91 4.95 14.15
CA ARG A 133 -12.10 5.49 15.50
C ARG A 133 -10.75 5.70 16.15
N LEU A 134 -10.40 6.97 16.35
CA LEU A 134 -9.15 7.37 16.97
C LEU A 134 -9.45 7.92 18.36
N THR A 135 -9.05 7.20 19.38
CA THR A 135 -9.24 7.58 20.78
C THR A 135 -7.91 7.77 21.46
N ARG A 136 -7.64 8.97 21.97
CA ARG A 136 -6.43 9.22 22.75
C ARG A 136 -6.58 8.57 24.12
N ILE A 137 -5.78 7.57 24.40
CA ILE A 137 -5.83 6.76 25.63
C ILE A 137 -4.75 7.15 26.63
N ASP A 138 -3.72 7.87 26.16
CA ASP A 138 -2.60 8.37 26.94
C ASP A 138 -2.03 9.62 26.22
N PRO A 139 -1.28 10.52 26.90
CA PRO A 139 -0.64 11.65 26.22
C PRO A 139 0.14 11.26 24.94
N ASP A 140 0.73 10.08 24.93
CA ASP A 140 1.58 9.60 23.86
C ASP A 140 1.00 8.41 23.07
N MET A 141 -0.29 8.08 23.31
CA MET A 141 -0.91 6.92 22.68
C MET A 141 -2.33 7.18 22.17
N ILE A 142 -2.57 6.73 20.94
CA ILE A 142 -3.90 6.68 20.33
C ILE A 142 -4.27 5.22 20.06
N ASN A 143 -5.41 4.78 20.58
CA ASN A 143 -6.06 3.55 20.15
C ASN A 143 -6.80 3.83 18.84
N TYR A 144 -6.41 3.15 17.78
CA TYR A 144 -6.94 3.34 16.44
C TYR A 144 -7.61 2.07 15.96
N VAL A 145 -8.92 2.11 15.82
CA VAL A 145 -9.75 0.99 15.37
C VAL A 145 -10.31 1.31 13.99
N VAL A 146 -10.13 0.41 13.04
CA VAL A 146 -10.66 0.52 11.69
C VAL A 146 -11.64 -0.61 11.44
N THR A 147 -12.85 -0.27 11.06
CA THR A 147 -13.88 -1.21 10.63
C THR A 147 -14.02 -1.13 9.11
N VAL A 148 -13.91 -2.28 8.48
CA VAL A 148 -14.05 -2.47 7.05
C VAL A 148 -15.42 -3.05 6.77
N GLN A 149 -16.18 -2.37 5.94
CA GLN A 149 -17.50 -2.82 5.48
C GLN A 149 -17.51 -2.75 3.94
N ASP A 150 -17.60 -3.91 3.31
CA ASP A 150 -17.68 -4.05 1.86
C ASP A 150 -18.47 -5.32 1.54
N PRO A 151 -19.80 -5.22 1.43
CA PRO A 151 -20.68 -6.38 1.30
C PRO A 151 -20.55 -7.11 -0.04
N LYS A 152 -19.93 -6.49 -1.05
CA LYS A 152 -19.59 -7.18 -2.30
C LYS A 152 -18.36 -8.06 -2.15
N THR A 153 -17.43 -7.67 -1.27
CA THR A 153 -16.16 -8.36 -1.12
C THR A 153 -16.16 -9.34 0.06
N PHE A 154 -16.70 -8.94 1.21
CA PHE A 154 -16.64 -9.72 2.44
C PHE A 154 -18.05 -10.14 2.90
N GLU A 155 -18.18 -11.37 3.38
CA GLU A 155 -19.46 -11.88 3.90
C GLU A 155 -19.95 -11.12 5.14
N GLU A 156 -19.01 -10.58 5.94
CA GLU A 156 -19.32 -9.82 7.16
C GLU A 156 -18.34 -8.62 7.30
N PRO A 157 -18.77 -7.53 7.94
CA PRO A 157 -17.84 -6.48 8.36
C PRO A 157 -16.78 -7.03 9.33
N TRP A 158 -15.59 -6.46 9.28
CA TRP A 158 -14.51 -6.85 10.18
C TRP A 158 -13.70 -5.64 10.61
N SER A 159 -12.97 -5.78 11.70
CA SER A 159 -12.19 -4.68 12.24
C SER A 159 -10.78 -5.13 12.58
N PHE A 160 -9.86 -4.18 12.53
CA PHE A 160 -8.53 -4.32 13.10
C PHE A 160 -8.20 -3.11 13.98
N ARG A 161 -7.23 -3.29 14.85
CA ARG A 161 -6.82 -2.27 15.80
C ARG A 161 -5.31 -2.08 15.74
N LEU A 162 -4.89 -0.83 15.82
CA LEU A 162 -3.51 -0.39 15.91
C LEU A 162 -3.35 0.48 17.17
N THR A 163 -2.15 0.56 17.69
CA THR A 163 -1.78 1.56 18.67
C THR A 163 -0.76 2.49 18.03
N LEU A 164 -1.11 3.77 17.92
CA LEU A 164 -0.18 4.79 17.47
C LEU A 164 0.52 5.38 18.68
N THR A 165 1.83 5.53 18.61
CA THR A 165 2.64 6.14 19.67
C THR A 165 3.38 7.36 19.12
N THR A 166 3.48 8.41 19.93
CA THR A 166 4.34 9.55 19.59
C THR A 166 5.81 9.16 19.64
N GLN A 167 6.56 9.69 18.70
CA GLN A 167 8.03 9.57 18.68
C GLN A 167 8.63 10.97 18.53
N PRO A 168 8.85 11.69 19.65
CA PRO A 168 9.27 13.09 19.62
C PRO A 168 10.60 13.32 18.91
N GLU A 169 11.48 12.33 18.92
CA GLU A 169 12.81 12.40 18.29
C GLU A 169 12.79 12.04 16.80
N TYR A 170 11.63 11.62 16.28
CA TYR A 170 11.49 11.25 14.88
C TYR A 170 10.90 12.38 14.05
N GLU A 171 11.59 12.74 12.99
CA GLU A 171 11.08 13.67 11.97
C GLU A 171 10.60 12.88 10.76
N VAL A 172 9.39 13.21 10.29
CA VAL A 172 8.85 12.64 9.04
C VAL A 172 9.74 13.13 7.89
N LEU A 173 10.37 12.17 7.21
CA LEU A 173 11.30 12.43 6.13
C LEU A 173 10.60 12.44 4.78
N GLU A 174 11.25 13.04 3.78
CA GLU A 174 10.82 12.92 2.40
C GLU A 174 11.04 11.49 1.91
N TYR A 175 9.99 10.89 1.36
CA TYR A 175 10.07 9.57 0.71
C TYR A 175 10.19 9.76 -0.79
N SER A 176 11.42 9.77 -1.30
CA SER A 176 11.75 9.99 -2.72
C SER A 176 11.50 8.72 -3.55
N CYS A 177 10.23 8.36 -3.72
CA CYS A 177 9.82 7.10 -4.34
C CYS A 177 10.27 6.97 -5.80
N HIS A 178 10.12 8.04 -6.59
CA HIS A 178 10.42 8.01 -8.03
C HIS A 178 11.92 7.93 -8.30
N GLU A 179 12.71 8.64 -7.55
CA GLU A 179 14.17 8.79 -7.76
C GLU A 179 14.91 7.47 -7.57
N GLY A 180 14.46 6.64 -6.63
CA GLY A 180 15.04 5.32 -6.34
C GLY A 180 14.31 4.14 -6.98
N ASN A 181 13.28 4.37 -7.78
CA ASN A 181 12.42 3.29 -8.30
C ASN A 181 13.02 2.62 -9.54
N PHE A 182 14.14 1.93 -9.36
CA PHE A 182 14.73 1.11 -10.42
C PHE A 182 14.00 -0.23 -10.62
N PHE A 183 13.19 -0.67 -9.65
CA PHE A 183 12.52 -1.96 -9.68
C PHE A 183 11.61 -2.10 -10.90
N VAL A 184 10.71 -1.14 -11.13
CA VAL A 184 9.78 -1.16 -12.26
C VAL A 184 10.51 -1.23 -13.61
N ALA A 185 11.50 -0.35 -13.80
CA ALA A 185 12.27 -0.32 -15.04
C ALA A 185 13.07 -1.61 -15.27
N ASN A 186 13.67 -2.16 -14.21
CA ASN A 186 14.49 -3.36 -14.33
C ASN A 186 13.62 -4.60 -14.55
N ALA A 187 12.47 -4.71 -13.90
CA ALA A 187 11.55 -5.82 -14.09
C ALA A 187 10.99 -5.86 -15.52
N LEU A 188 10.58 -4.71 -16.07
CA LEU A 188 10.14 -4.63 -17.47
C LEU A 188 11.26 -4.98 -18.45
N ARG A 189 12.49 -4.47 -18.24
CA ARG A 189 13.63 -4.82 -19.09
C ARG A 189 14.00 -6.29 -19.01
N ALA A 190 13.92 -6.90 -17.84
CA ALA A 190 14.17 -8.32 -17.67
C ALA A 190 13.15 -9.16 -18.44
N GLU A 191 11.87 -8.79 -18.39
CA GLU A 191 10.84 -9.47 -19.16
C GLU A 191 11.03 -9.31 -20.67
N MET A 192 11.35 -8.11 -21.15
CA MET A 192 11.64 -7.87 -22.57
C MET A 192 12.80 -8.75 -23.06
N ARG A 193 13.89 -8.81 -22.32
CA ARG A 193 15.05 -9.67 -22.68
C ARG A 193 14.70 -11.16 -22.68
N TYR A 194 13.87 -11.58 -21.73
CA TYR A 194 13.38 -12.97 -21.71
C TYR A 194 12.55 -13.27 -22.97
N GLN A 195 11.63 -12.37 -23.36
CA GLN A 195 10.83 -12.56 -24.58
C GLN A 195 11.69 -12.58 -25.84
N GLU A 196 12.72 -11.73 -25.92
CA GLU A 196 13.72 -11.76 -27.01
C GLU A 196 14.44 -13.12 -27.07
N SER A 197 14.91 -13.63 -25.93
CA SER A 197 15.60 -14.93 -25.87
C SER A 197 14.67 -16.12 -26.25
N VAL A 198 13.40 -16.05 -25.89
CA VAL A 198 12.39 -17.03 -26.30
C VAL A 198 12.20 -17.00 -27.82
N ALA A 199 12.06 -15.79 -28.40
CA ALA A 199 11.88 -15.63 -29.84
C ALA A 199 13.10 -16.13 -30.62
N GLU A 200 14.31 -15.88 -30.15
CA GLU A 200 15.56 -16.36 -30.74
C GLU A 200 15.67 -17.89 -30.68
N ALA A 201 15.41 -18.50 -29.52
CA ALA A 201 15.42 -19.96 -29.37
C ALA A 201 14.43 -20.65 -30.32
N LEU A 202 13.20 -20.10 -30.42
CA LEU A 202 12.19 -20.63 -31.35
C LEU A 202 12.61 -20.50 -32.81
N ALA A 203 13.24 -19.38 -33.20
CA ALA A 203 13.74 -19.18 -34.56
C ALA A 203 14.86 -20.15 -34.93
N ASN A 204 15.69 -20.53 -33.95
CA ASN A 204 16.82 -21.45 -34.13
C ASN A 204 16.43 -22.93 -33.95
N GLY A 205 15.19 -23.24 -33.53
CA GLY A 205 14.75 -24.60 -33.17
C GLY A 205 15.39 -25.11 -31.88
N GLU A 206 15.80 -24.21 -31.00
CA GLU A 206 16.39 -24.50 -29.70
C GLU A 206 15.33 -24.60 -28.60
N PRO A 207 15.63 -25.28 -27.47
CA PRO A 207 14.72 -25.29 -26.32
C PRO A 207 14.48 -23.88 -25.78
N VAL A 208 13.21 -23.58 -25.47
CA VAL A 208 12.85 -22.30 -24.82
C VAL A 208 13.58 -22.20 -23.47
N PRO A 209 14.30 -21.10 -23.22
CA PRO A 209 14.99 -20.91 -21.95
C PRO A 209 14.01 -20.92 -20.77
N GLU A 210 14.40 -21.52 -19.67
CA GLU A 210 13.61 -21.43 -18.44
C GLU A 210 13.52 -19.98 -17.97
N ARG A 211 12.33 -19.57 -17.58
CA ARG A 211 12.15 -18.29 -16.91
C ARG A 211 12.84 -18.38 -15.55
N THR A 212 13.93 -17.70 -15.39
CA THR A 212 14.47 -17.46 -14.05
C THR A 212 13.47 -16.57 -13.32
N THR A 213 12.53 -17.18 -12.64
CA THR A 213 11.78 -16.47 -11.60
C THR A 213 12.85 -16.05 -10.62
N GLY A 214 13.08 -14.73 -10.52
CA GLY A 214 13.89 -14.19 -9.44
C GLY A 214 13.20 -14.59 -8.14
N GLY A 215 13.48 -15.80 -7.69
CA GLY A 215 13.02 -16.38 -6.43
C GLY A 215 13.72 -15.75 -5.23
N GLY A 216 14.46 -14.68 -5.47
CA GLY A 216 14.98 -13.80 -4.46
C GLY A 216 13.94 -12.74 -4.14
N GLY A 217 13.11 -12.98 -3.16
CA GLY A 217 12.45 -11.90 -2.49
C GLY A 217 13.51 -10.86 -2.10
N PHE A 218 13.09 -9.63 -1.88
CA PHE A 218 13.91 -8.47 -1.47
C PHE A 218 15.04 -8.78 -0.45
N LEU A 219 14.94 -9.89 0.27
CA LEU A 219 15.92 -10.39 1.23
C LEU A 219 17.14 -11.10 0.60
N GLU A 220 17.06 -11.64 -0.62
CA GLU A 220 18.23 -12.27 -1.25
C GLU A 220 19.18 -11.26 -1.91
N ILE A 221 18.67 -10.06 -2.26
CA ILE A 221 19.51 -8.98 -2.80
C ILE A 221 20.42 -8.39 -1.71
N TYR A 222 20.08 -8.60 -0.43
CA TYR A 222 20.83 -8.15 0.75
C TYR A 222 21.59 -9.29 1.46
N GLN A 223 21.92 -10.38 0.79
CA GLN A 223 22.97 -11.21 1.34
C GLN A 223 24.27 -10.38 1.30
N ALA A 224 24.71 -9.99 2.49
CA ALA A 224 26.02 -9.39 2.65
C ALA A 224 27.05 -10.28 1.93
N PRO A 225 28.01 -9.72 1.21
CA PRO A 225 29.10 -10.50 0.63
C PRO A 225 29.66 -11.41 1.74
N SER A 226 29.93 -12.67 1.39
CA SER A 226 30.51 -13.62 2.32
C SER A 226 31.72 -12.96 2.96
N SER A 227 32.03 -13.31 4.20
CA SER A 227 33.12 -12.72 4.99
C SER A 227 34.50 -12.77 4.29
N ASP A 228 34.61 -13.48 3.18
CA ASP A 228 35.82 -13.64 2.37
C ASP A 228 35.97 -12.55 1.28
N GLU A 229 34.95 -11.72 1.07
CA GLU A 229 34.97 -10.57 0.12
C GLU A 229 34.88 -9.21 0.81
N ALA A 230 35.13 -9.14 2.11
CA ALA A 230 35.23 -7.86 2.81
C ALA A 230 36.42 -7.08 2.27
N VAL A 231 36.15 -6.11 1.41
CA VAL A 231 37.16 -5.15 0.95
C VAL A 231 37.63 -4.37 2.17
N ASP A 232 38.89 -4.53 2.54
CA ASP A 232 39.54 -3.75 3.58
C ASP A 232 39.61 -2.28 3.18
N ILE A 233 38.65 -1.49 3.64
CA ILE A 233 38.57 -0.04 3.38
C ILE A 233 39.59 0.77 4.21
N ASN A 234 40.47 0.12 4.98
CA ASN A 234 41.53 0.76 5.77
C ASN A 234 42.93 0.69 5.15
N SER A 235 43.09 0.14 3.96
CA SER A 235 44.37 0.22 3.24
C SER A 235 44.44 1.50 2.41
N GLY A 236 44.50 2.65 3.07
CA GLY A 236 44.84 3.93 2.49
C GLY A 236 46.29 4.28 2.84
N ASP A 237 47.15 4.20 1.87
CA ASP A 237 48.37 4.99 1.78
C ASP A 237 48.11 6.23 0.90
#